data_d4e053eb3088248953f4260ad759dd50
#
_entry.id   d4e053eb3088248953f4260ad759dd50
#
_cell.length_a   1.000
_cell.length_b   1.000
_cell.length_c   1.000
_cell.angle_alpha   90.00
_cell.angle_beta   90.00
_cell.angle_gamma   90.00
#
_symmetry.space_group_name_H-M   'P 1'
#
loop_
_entity.id
_entity.type
_entity.pdbx_description
1 polymer ?
#
loop_
_entity_poly.entity_id
_entity_poly.type
_entity_poly.pdbx_seq_one_letter_code
_entity_poly.pdbx_strand_id
1 'polypeptide(L)'
;MFKPEEKSTFKYFFAHWCSYNMTALNLGCWKPKYLLHDIEKPWLKLWFNDYSKVREWHRKHNRHHLAYKVPENIDWEALVIDWECSRFTKLDSPQTARGLYEYSITKRVESGKISTYMAYLMKNNIPQILDRLKL
;
A
#
# COMPACT_ATOMS: atom_id res chain seq x y z
N MET A 1 -1.92 -17.29 -4.30
CA MET A 1 -2.41 -16.00 -3.78
C MET A 1 -2.94 -16.20 -2.37
N PHE A 2 -2.76 -15.23 -1.48
CA PHE A 2 -3.08 -15.38 -0.06
C PHE A 2 -4.48 -14.90 0.26
N LYS A 3 -5.20 -15.67 1.09
CA LYS A 3 -6.51 -15.29 1.63
C LYS A 3 -6.35 -14.22 2.71
N PRO A 4 -7.44 -13.47 3.06
CA PRO A 4 -7.37 -12.44 4.10
C PRO A 4 -6.81 -12.94 5.45
N GLU A 5 -7.16 -14.14 5.88
CA GLU A 5 -6.71 -14.74 7.14
C GLU A 5 -5.21 -15.10 7.15
N GLU A 6 -4.59 -15.24 5.98
CA GLU A 6 -3.17 -15.59 5.86
C GLU A 6 -2.24 -14.37 5.91
N LYS A 7 -2.80 -13.15 5.88
CA LYS A 7 -2.01 -11.91 5.83
C LYS A 7 -1.17 -11.64 7.08
N SER A 8 -1.42 -12.33 8.18
CA SER A 8 -0.63 -12.24 9.40
C SER A 8 0.59 -13.15 9.42
N THR A 9 0.76 -14.03 8.42
CA THR A 9 1.84 -15.02 8.40
C THR A 9 3.14 -14.41 7.87
N PHE A 10 4.27 -14.97 8.34
CA PHE A 10 5.59 -14.61 7.82
C PHE A 10 5.72 -14.96 6.33
N LYS A 11 5.12 -16.06 5.91
CA LYS A 11 5.11 -16.48 4.49
C LYS A 11 4.45 -15.41 3.61
N TYR A 12 3.32 -14.88 4.05
CA TYR A 12 2.67 -13.77 3.34
C TYR A 12 3.57 -12.52 3.33
N PHE A 13 4.13 -12.15 4.48
CA PHE A 13 5.04 -11.00 4.57
C PHE A 13 6.17 -11.10 3.55
N PHE A 14 6.84 -12.25 3.50
CA PHE A 14 7.96 -12.46 2.58
C PHE A 14 7.51 -12.42 1.11
N ALA A 15 6.39 -13.06 0.78
CA ALA A 15 5.83 -13.03 -0.56
C ALA A 15 5.45 -11.60 -1.00
N HIS A 16 4.84 -10.83 -0.11
CA HIS A 16 4.48 -9.44 -0.38
C HIS A 16 5.73 -8.56 -0.55
N TRP A 17 6.72 -8.75 0.31
CA TRP A 17 8.01 -8.04 0.21
C TRP A 17 8.70 -8.31 -1.13
N CYS A 18 8.77 -9.57 -1.55
CA CYS A 18 9.31 -9.93 -2.85
C CYS A 18 8.51 -9.32 -3.99
N SER A 19 7.18 -9.43 -3.95
CA SER A 19 6.30 -8.86 -4.97
C SER A 19 6.46 -7.35 -5.09
N TYR A 20 6.58 -6.64 -3.97
CA TYR A 20 6.79 -5.20 -3.94
C TYR A 20 8.09 -4.81 -4.66
N ASN A 21 9.19 -5.44 -4.28
CA ASN A 21 10.51 -5.13 -4.87
C ASN A 21 10.58 -5.52 -6.34
N MET A 22 10.03 -6.67 -6.72
CA MET A 22 9.99 -7.10 -8.13
C MET A 22 9.12 -6.18 -8.97
N THR A 23 7.98 -5.73 -8.45
CA THR A 23 7.14 -4.76 -9.14
C THR A 23 7.89 -3.45 -9.38
N ALA A 24 8.59 -2.93 -8.37
CA ALA A 24 9.39 -1.71 -8.52
C ALA A 24 10.51 -1.89 -9.55
N LEU A 25 11.18 -3.03 -9.58
CA LEU A 25 12.21 -3.34 -10.57
C LEU A 25 11.63 -3.40 -11.98
N ASN A 26 10.51 -4.09 -12.16
CA ASN A 26 9.85 -4.22 -13.46
C ASN A 26 9.34 -2.88 -14.00
N LEU A 27 8.94 -1.99 -13.10
CA LEU A 27 8.49 -0.63 -13.48
C LEU A 27 9.65 0.34 -13.69
N GLY A 28 10.90 -0.09 -13.42
CA GLY A 28 12.08 0.75 -13.58
C GLY A 28 12.21 1.87 -12.53
N CYS A 29 11.51 1.75 -11.40
CA CYS A 29 11.51 2.78 -10.35
C CYS A 29 12.06 2.29 -9.01
N TRP A 30 12.75 1.15 -8.98
CA TRP A 30 13.28 0.58 -7.75
C TRP A 30 14.29 1.51 -7.07
N LYS A 31 14.20 1.58 -5.74
CA LYS A 31 15.11 2.35 -4.87
C LYS A 31 15.54 1.48 -3.68
N PRO A 32 16.76 1.68 -3.13
CA PRO A 32 17.23 0.90 -1.97
C PRO A 32 16.28 0.95 -0.76
N LYS A 33 15.60 2.07 -0.54
CA LYS A 33 14.62 2.21 0.55
C LYS A 33 13.47 1.18 0.47
N TYR A 34 13.19 0.63 -0.71
CA TYR A 34 12.12 -0.36 -0.90
C TYR A 34 12.45 -1.72 -0.28
N LEU A 35 13.73 -2.00 0.00
CA LEU A 35 14.11 -3.18 0.77
C LEU A 35 13.59 -3.12 2.22
N LEU A 36 13.26 -1.92 2.71
CA LEU A 36 12.72 -1.71 4.05
C LEU A 36 11.19 -1.77 4.09
N HIS A 37 10.53 -2.04 2.95
CA HIS A 37 9.08 -2.09 2.87
C HIS A 37 8.50 -3.13 3.82
N ASP A 38 7.61 -2.69 4.71
CA ASP A 38 6.90 -3.53 5.68
C ASP A 38 7.80 -4.33 6.64
N ILE A 39 9.10 -4.05 6.70
CA ILE A 39 10.08 -4.85 7.47
C ILE A 39 9.77 -4.87 8.97
N GLU A 40 9.08 -3.87 9.50
CA GLU A 40 8.73 -3.80 10.91
C GLU A 40 7.56 -4.71 11.30
N LYS A 41 6.75 -5.17 10.36
CA LYS A 41 5.55 -6.01 10.65
C LYS A 41 5.85 -7.26 11.47
N PRO A 42 6.88 -8.07 11.15
CA PRO A 42 7.21 -9.23 11.96
C PRO A 42 7.55 -8.87 13.42
N TRP A 43 8.22 -7.73 13.64
CA TRP A 43 8.58 -7.25 14.97
C TRP A 43 7.36 -6.71 15.72
N LEU A 44 6.49 -5.98 15.05
CA LEU A 44 5.24 -5.47 15.64
C LEU A 44 4.34 -6.62 16.08
N LYS A 45 4.36 -7.74 15.38
CA LYS A 45 3.61 -8.93 15.75
C LYS A 45 4.05 -9.51 17.10
N LEU A 46 5.30 -9.31 17.50
CA LEU A 46 5.79 -9.71 18.83
C LEU A 46 5.27 -8.79 19.93
N TRP A 47 5.01 -7.50 19.65
CA TRP A 47 4.47 -6.53 20.59
C TRP A 47 2.96 -6.61 20.74
N PHE A 48 2.27 -6.76 19.62
CA PHE A 48 0.80 -6.80 19.58
C PHE A 48 0.34 -8.24 19.36
N ASN A 49 -0.49 -8.74 20.26
CA ASN A 49 -1.09 -10.07 20.10
C ASN A 49 -2.19 -10.11 19.04
N ASP A 50 -2.68 -8.95 18.62
CA ASP A 50 -3.75 -8.78 17.65
C ASP A 50 -3.18 -8.16 16.36
N TYR A 51 -3.30 -8.88 15.24
CA TYR A 51 -2.83 -8.42 13.95
C TYR A 51 -3.54 -7.15 13.47
N SER A 52 -4.79 -6.91 13.86
CA SER A 52 -5.50 -5.68 13.53
C SER A 52 -4.80 -4.44 14.10
N LYS A 53 -4.23 -4.56 15.31
CA LYS A 53 -3.43 -3.49 15.93
C LYS A 53 -2.10 -3.27 15.23
N VAL A 54 -1.44 -4.35 14.81
CA VAL A 54 -0.22 -4.28 13.98
C VAL A 54 -0.49 -3.49 12.70
N ARG A 55 -1.58 -3.85 12.01
CA ARG A 55 -1.98 -3.20 10.76
C ARG A 55 -2.33 -1.72 10.95
N GLU A 56 -3.07 -1.41 12.02
CA GLU A 56 -3.43 -0.02 12.33
C GLU A 56 -2.19 0.82 12.62
N TRP A 57 -1.30 0.34 13.49
CA TRP A 57 -0.05 1.03 13.81
C TRP A 57 0.81 1.23 12.57
N HIS A 58 0.98 0.17 11.78
CA HIS A 58 1.77 0.19 10.55
C HIS A 58 1.25 1.26 9.58
N ARG A 59 -0.06 1.29 9.34
CA ARG A 59 -0.66 2.26 8.41
C ARG A 59 -0.50 3.71 8.86
N LYS A 60 -0.54 3.97 10.16
CA LYS A 60 -0.35 5.33 10.70
C LYS A 60 1.09 5.81 10.64
N HIS A 61 2.06 4.89 10.69
CA HIS A 61 3.47 5.24 10.83
C HIS A 61 4.29 5.03 9.55
N ASN A 62 3.69 4.53 8.49
CA ASN A 62 4.39 4.31 7.23
C ASN A 62 3.87 5.21 6.12
N ARG A 63 4.80 5.88 5.45
CA ARG A 63 4.53 6.90 4.45
C ARG A 63 3.87 6.38 3.17
N HIS A 64 3.81 5.07 2.98
CA HIS A 64 3.18 4.45 1.81
C HIS A 64 1.70 4.09 2.01
N HIS A 65 1.07 4.62 3.06
CA HIS A 65 -0.34 4.39 3.34
C HIS A 65 -1.13 5.70 3.41
N LEU A 66 -2.39 5.66 2.96
CA LEU A 66 -3.30 6.82 3.03
C LEU A 66 -3.60 7.22 4.48
N ALA A 67 -3.50 6.30 5.42
CA ALA A 67 -3.72 6.57 6.85
C ALA A 67 -2.49 7.14 7.56
N TYR A 68 -1.40 7.44 6.82
CA TYR A 68 -0.21 8.03 7.43
C TYR A 68 -0.54 9.33 8.16
N LYS A 69 0.01 9.46 9.37
CA LYS A 69 -0.32 10.56 10.30
C LYS A 69 0.01 11.97 9.80
N VAL A 70 0.86 12.08 8.78
CA VAL A 70 1.21 13.35 8.14
C VAL A 70 0.91 13.25 6.65
N PRO A 71 -0.36 13.49 6.22
CA PRO A 71 -0.79 13.26 4.84
C PRO A 71 0.07 13.95 3.79
N GLU A 72 0.61 15.13 4.08
CA GLU A 72 1.45 15.91 3.17
C GLU A 72 2.79 15.21 2.89
N ASN A 73 3.20 14.27 3.74
CA ASN A 73 4.47 13.54 3.62
C ASN A 73 4.29 12.11 3.12
N ILE A 74 3.13 11.75 2.58
CA ILE A 74 2.91 10.43 1.99
C ILE A 74 3.88 10.23 0.82
N ASP A 75 4.49 9.05 0.77
CA ASP A 75 5.30 8.60 -0.36
C ASP A 75 4.38 8.00 -1.42
N TRP A 76 3.92 8.82 -2.33
CA TRP A 76 2.91 8.45 -3.32
C TRP A 76 3.39 7.36 -4.29
N GLU A 77 4.66 7.39 -4.69
CA GLU A 77 5.22 6.34 -5.53
C GLU A 77 5.22 4.99 -4.81
N ALA A 78 5.68 4.96 -3.55
CA ALA A 78 5.67 3.75 -2.74
C ALA A 78 4.25 3.21 -2.54
N LEU A 79 3.26 4.09 -2.34
CA LEU A 79 1.86 3.72 -2.22
C LEU A 79 1.34 3.08 -3.51
N VAL A 80 1.65 3.67 -4.66
CA VAL A 80 1.23 3.13 -5.97
C VAL A 80 1.84 1.75 -6.21
N ILE A 81 3.13 1.56 -5.89
CA ILE A 81 3.80 0.26 -6.02
C ILE A 81 3.14 -0.77 -5.10
N ASP A 82 2.82 -0.40 -3.86
CA ASP A 82 2.15 -1.28 -2.92
C ASP A 82 0.78 -1.73 -3.43
N TRP A 83 0.02 -0.82 -3.99
CA TRP A 83 -1.26 -1.13 -4.62
C TRP A 83 -1.10 -2.08 -5.81
N GLU A 84 -0.17 -1.79 -6.70
CA GLU A 84 0.04 -2.62 -7.90
C GLU A 84 0.53 -4.02 -7.54
N CYS A 85 1.49 -4.15 -6.62
CA CYS A 85 2.02 -5.45 -6.23
C CYS A 85 1.01 -6.31 -5.46
N SER A 86 0.06 -5.69 -4.78
CA SER A 86 -0.93 -6.40 -3.96
C SER A 86 -1.83 -7.33 -4.79
N ARG A 87 -2.06 -7.03 -6.07
CA ARG A 87 -2.85 -7.91 -6.94
C ARG A 87 -2.22 -9.29 -7.16
N PHE A 88 -0.91 -9.42 -6.93
CA PHE A 88 -0.19 -10.68 -7.09
C PHE A 88 -0.15 -11.52 -5.82
N THR A 89 -0.44 -10.93 -4.66
CA THR A 89 -0.34 -11.62 -3.38
C THR A 89 -1.65 -11.71 -2.60
N LYS A 90 -2.59 -10.79 -2.84
CA LYS A 90 -3.86 -10.74 -2.10
C LYS A 90 -5.02 -11.24 -2.95
N LEU A 91 -5.70 -12.27 -2.48
CA LEU A 91 -6.86 -12.83 -3.16
C LEU A 91 -8.04 -11.84 -3.19
N ASP A 92 -8.17 -11.04 -2.14
CA ASP A 92 -9.25 -10.05 -1.98
C ASP A 92 -8.93 -8.67 -2.58
N SER A 93 -7.80 -8.52 -3.27
CA SER A 93 -7.41 -7.26 -3.90
C SER A 93 -6.77 -7.50 -5.27
N PRO A 94 -7.53 -8.03 -6.25
CA PRO A 94 -6.99 -8.31 -7.58
C PRO A 94 -6.90 -7.09 -8.48
N GLN A 95 -7.25 -5.91 -7.99
CA GLN A 95 -7.30 -4.70 -8.79
C GLN A 95 -5.91 -4.10 -9.04
N THR A 96 -5.74 -3.45 -10.19
CA THR A 96 -4.56 -2.66 -10.52
C THR A 96 -4.48 -1.41 -9.64
N ALA A 97 -3.31 -0.77 -9.60
CA ALA A 97 -3.15 0.50 -8.89
C ALA A 97 -4.10 1.58 -9.45
N ARG A 98 -4.28 1.65 -10.77
CA ARG A 98 -5.22 2.59 -11.39
C ARG A 98 -6.66 2.30 -10.97
N GLY A 99 -7.08 1.05 -10.97
CA GLY A 99 -8.41 0.65 -10.51
C GLY A 99 -8.66 0.99 -9.04
N LEU A 100 -7.66 0.78 -8.18
CA LEU A 100 -7.75 1.16 -6.77
C LEU A 100 -7.82 2.67 -6.57
N TYR A 101 -7.08 3.43 -7.38
CA TYR A 101 -7.16 4.90 -7.36
C TYR A 101 -8.58 5.36 -7.72
N GLU A 102 -9.11 4.91 -8.84
CA GLU A 102 -10.45 5.29 -9.30
C GLU A 102 -11.54 4.91 -8.29
N TYR A 103 -11.47 3.71 -7.74
CA TYR A 103 -12.37 3.26 -6.68
C TYR A 103 -12.27 4.15 -5.44
N SER A 104 -11.06 4.54 -5.06
CA SER A 104 -10.84 5.33 -3.84
C SER A 104 -11.39 6.75 -3.97
N ILE A 105 -11.14 7.43 -5.10
CA ILE A 105 -11.63 8.81 -5.28
C ILE A 105 -13.14 8.89 -5.56
N THR A 106 -13.79 7.79 -5.85
CA THR A 106 -15.24 7.71 -6.05
C THR A 106 -15.92 7.09 -4.83
N LYS A 107 -15.90 5.77 -4.73
CA LYS A 107 -16.69 5.02 -3.73
C LYS A 107 -16.24 5.27 -2.29
N ARG A 108 -14.94 5.35 -2.03
CA ARG A 108 -14.45 5.61 -0.67
C ARG A 108 -14.71 7.04 -0.22
N VAL A 109 -14.66 8.01 -1.13
CA VAL A 109 -15.03 9.39 -0.84
C VAL A 109 -16.53 9.50 -0.57
N GLU A 110 -17.38 8.90 -1.43
CA GLU A 110 -18.84 8.87 -1.24
C GLU A 110 -19.24 8.27 0.10
N SER A 111 -18.57 7.20 0.53
CA SER A 111 -18.84 6.51 1.80
C SER A 111 -18.22 7.19 3.03
N GLY A 112 -17.48 8.27 2.85
CA GLY A 112 -16.79 8.98 3.95
C GLY A 112 -15.54 8.29 4.47
N LYS A 113 -15.06 7.19 3.85
CA LYS A 113 -13.82 6.50 4.23
C LYS A 113 -12.58 7.30 3.89
N ILE A 114 -12.65 8.16 2.89
CA ILE A 114 -11.58 9.08 2.49
C ILE A 114 -12.15 10.49 2.53
N SER A 115 -11.45 11.41 3.22
CA SER A 115 -11.84 12.81 3.30
C SER A 115 -11.68 13.52 1.96
N THR A 116 -12.38 14.65 1.78
CA THR A 116 -12.22 15.50 0.62
C THR A 116 -10.81 16.04 0.48
N TYR A 117 -10.14 16.34 1.60
CA TYR A 117 -8.75 16.78 1.61
C TYR A 117 -7.80 15.68 1.12
N MET A 118 -7.99 14.45 1.59
CA MET A 118 -7.19 13.32 1.11
C MET A 118 -7.43 13.07 -0.38
N ALA A 119 -8.67 13.16 -0.84
CA ALA A 119 -9.00 13.02 -2.26
C ALA A 119 -8.29 14.10 -3.10
N TYR A 120 -8.21 15.32 -2.59
CA TYR A 120 -7.48 16.41 -3.23
C TYR A 120 -5.97 16.06 -3.38
N LEU A 121 -5.35 15.58 -2.30
CA LEU A 121 -3.94 15.16 -2.35
C LEU A 121 -3.72 14.00 -3.32
N MET A 122 -4.61 13.02 -3.34
CA MET A 122 -4.54 11.88 -4.25
C MET A 122 -4.60 12.33 -5.72
N LYS A 123 -5.56 13.19 -6.04
CA LYS A 123 -5.72 13.71 -7.42
C LYS A 123 -4.52 14.52 -7.90
N ASN A 124 -3.82 15.18 -6.99
CA ASN A 124 -2.64 15.97 -7.33
C ASN A 124 -1.35 15.16 -7.45
N ASN A 125 -1.31 13.94 -6.90
CA ASN A 125 -0.07 13.17 -6.81
C ASN A 125 -0.09 11.82 -7.53
N ILE A 126 -1.23 11.12 -7.56
CA ILE A 126 -1.29 9.74 -8.07
C ILE A 126 -1.34 9.66 -9.60
N PRO A 127 -2.16 10.44 -10.33
CA PRO A 127 -2.28 10.29 -11.78
C PRO A 127 -0.95 10.42 -12.53
N GLN A 128 -0.13 11.38 -12.15
CA GLN A 128 1.18 11.61 -12.80
C GLN A 128 2.10 10.40 -12.61
N ILE A 129 2.06 9.76 -11.44
CA ILE A 129 2.86 8.56 -11.14
C ILE A 129 2.36 7.39 -11.98
N LEU A 130 1.04 7.17 -12.04
CA LEU A 130 0.45 6.12 -12.87
C LEU A 130 0.84 6.28 -14.33
N ASP A 131 0.75 7.49 -14.87
CA ASP A 131 1.10 7.76 -16.27
C ASP A 131 2.59 7.54 -16.53
N ARG A 132 3.45 8.05 -15.63
CA ARG A 132 4.90 7.86 -15.72
C ARG A 132 5.31 6.40 -15.67
N LEU A 133 4.67 5.61 -14.84
CA LEU A 133 4.95 4.17 -14.69
C LEU A 133 4.18 3.30 -15.68
N LYS A 134 3.33 3.89 -16.53
CA LYS A 134 2.50 3.18 -17.53
C LYS A 134 1.55 2.17 -16.90
N LEU A 135 0.98 2.53 -15.78
CA LEU A 135 -0.01 1.73 -15.04
C LEU A 135 -1.44 2.17 -15.35
#